data_bf45eb3d7b6bf4f7572d17e3ff58528e
#
_entry.id   bf45eb3d7b6bf4f7572d17e3ff58528e
#
_cell.length_a   1.000
_cell.length_b   1.000
_cell.length_c   1.000
_cell.angle_alpha   90.00
_cell.angle_beta   90.00
_cell.angle_gamma   90.00
#
_symmetry.space_group_name_H-M   'P 1'
#
loop_
_entity.id
_entity.type
_entity.pdbx_description
1 polymer ?
#
loop_
_entity_poly.entity_id
_entity_poly.type
_entity_poly.pdbx_seq_one_letter_code
_entity_poly.pdbx_strand_id
1 'polypeptide(L)'
;MATMLKPTNMNNWRVVVKARKGQKLLGHLLWYTIGELLLDRDQLEEAFVRSGVDLSRIPTIQPNHAFQRATANCERLRLPNDDGTFTNLLVRSIRDNHQEVIRMLVEEQVDAANQRLGYQPVARMMWSEDEPDLATIRPESGAMLSDRSLEVLDGLQSAFDDAKRQYTGRAIRAMVTDLLANGQPVSVRRAGGVYFVPFAHNTVTRQVKELVEALRETAKNDGTAAYMVAVANQPDQKVMVRREASHDIGREVAAVTEKIMTWLGENKRVSAPMAKNAMTEVMRLQERVSEYEQLLEDNLGDLKERTNQAKLLLTNVFQNKLDV
;
A
#
# COMPACT_ATOMS: atom_id res chain seq x y z
N MET A 1 -17.04 41.97 -23.96
CA MET A 1 -17.52 41.86 -22.58
C MET A 1 -17.32 40.43 -22.13
N ALA A 2 -16.33 40.18 -21.28
CA ALA A 2 -16.06 38.87 -20.72
C ALA A 2 -16.88 38.74 -19.42
N THR A 3 -17.83 37.83 -19.41
CA THR A 3 -18.64 37.54 -18.22
C THR A 3 -17.79 36.76 -17.23
N MET A 4 -17.39 37.39 -16.14
CA MET A 4 -16.76 36.73 -14.99
C MET A 4 -17.76 35.78 -14.36
N LEU A 5 -17.51 34.48 -14.44
CA LEU A 5 -18.19 33.47 -13.66
C LEU A 5 -17.74 33.58 -12.19
N LYS A 6 -18.69 33.81 -11.29
CA LYS A 6 -18.47 33.78 -9.84
C LYS A 6 -18.09 32.36 -9.40
N PRO A 7 -17.11 32.19 -8.50
CA PRO A 7 -16.74 30.85 -8.01
C PRO A 7 -17.84 30.33 -7.07
N THR A 8 -18.61 29.37 -7.52
CA THR A 8 -19.52 28.60 -6.70
C THR A 8 -18.81 27.31 -6.29
N ASN A 9 -18.50 27.19 -5.01
CA ASN A 9 -18.09 25.98 -4.30
C ASN A 9 -16.83 25.26 -4.81
N MET A 10 -15.68 25.52 -4.19
CA MET A 10 -14.36 24.97 -4.56
C MET A 10 -14.22 23.44 -4.37
N ASN A 11 -15.22 22.72 -3.87
CA ASN A 11 -15.16 21.28 -3.61
C ASN A 11 -15.55 20.39 -4.79
N ASN A 12 -15.86 20.95 -5.95
CA ASN A 12 -16.31 20.17 -7.13
C ASN A 12 -15.60 20.56 -8.44
N TRP A 13 -14.30 20.84 -8.41
CA TRP A 13 -13.52 21.03 -9.61
C TRP A 13 -13.29 19.71 -10.34
N ARG A 14 -14.25 19.29 -11.16
CA ARG A 14 -14.03 18.30 -12.21
C ARG A 14 -13.30 19.01 -13.34
N VAL A 15 -11.97 18.98 -13.35
CA VAL A 15 -11.21 19.38 -14.54
C VAL A 15 -11.37 18.27 -15.57
N VAL A 16 -12.42 18.36 -16.37
CA VAL A 16 -12.58 17.57 -17.58
C VAL A 16 -11.95 18.33 -18.72
N VAL A 17 -10.67 18.10 -18.99
CA VAL A 17 -10.07 18.48 -20.26
C VAL A 17 -10.68 17.53 -21.30
N LYS A 18 -11.76 17.94 -21.94
CA LYS A 18 -12.30 17.22 -23.10
C LYS A 18 -11.27 17.32 -24.23
N ALA A 19 -10.67 16.18 -24.59
CA ALA A 19 -9.92 16.10 -25.82
C ALA A 19 -10.80 16.61 -26.97
N ARG A 20 -10.25 17.38 -27.90
CA ARG A 20 -10.97 17.83 -29.09
C ARG A 20 -11.46 16.60 -29.86
N LYS A 21 -12.68 16.65 -30.37
CA LYS A 21 -13.28 15.55 -31.17
C LYS A 21 -12.30 15.14 -32.28
N GLY A 22 -11.85 13.87 -32.26
CA GLY A 22 -10.87 13.35 -33.22
C GLY A 22 -9.39 13.41 -32.81
N GLN A 23 -9.05 13.97 -31.65
CA GLN A 23 -7.67 14.01 -31.17
C GLN A 23 -7.29 12.63 -30.58
N LYS A 24 -6.21 12.03 -31.11
CA LYS A 24 -5.62 10.82 -30.53
C LYS A 24 -5.03 11.11 -29.16
N LEU A 25 -5.22 10.21 -28.20
CA LEU A 25 -4.66 10.29 -26.86
C LEU A 25 -3.48 9.35 -26.73
N LEU A 26 -2.45 9.77 -26.00
CA LEU A 26 -1.40 8.88 -25.50
C LEU A 26 -1.91 8.07 -24.29
N GLY A 27 -2.66 8.70 -23.41
CA GLY A 27 -3.14 8.10 -22.18
C GLY A 27 -3.75 9.14 -21.24
N HIS A 28 -3.66 8.86 -19.95
CA HIS A 28 -4.17 9.72 -18.90
C HIS A 28 -3.14 9.95 -17.81
N LEU A 29 -3.11 11.15 -17.26
CA LEU A 29 -2.56 11.38 -15.93
C LEU A 29 -3.64 11.06 -14.92
N LEU A 30 -3.31 10.22 -13.95
CA LEU A 30 -4.18 9.82 -12.85
C LEU A 30 -3.47 10.10 -11.54
N TRP A 31 -4.17 10.71 -10.58
CA TRP A 31 -3.73 10.77 -9.20
C TRP A 31 -4.92 10.59 -8.27
N TYR A 32 -4.67 10.03 -7.10
CA TYR A 32 -5.70 9.78 -6.11
C TYR A 32 -5.16 9.91 -4.69
N THR A 33 -6.05 10.18 -3.78
CA THR A 33 -5.83 10.12 -2.34
C THR A 33 -6.84 9.16 -1.73
N ILE A 34 -6.40 8.38 -0.76
CA ILE A 34 -7.25 7.56 0.10
C ILE A 34 -7.03 8.07 1.52
N GLY A 35 -8.06 8.67 2.10
CA GLY A 35 -8.05 9.17 3.47
C GLY A 35 -8.06 8.06 4.51
N GLU A 36 -8.28 8.44 5.74
CA GLU A 36 -8.52 7.47 6.80
C GLU A 36 -9.92 6.86 6.63
N LEU A 37 -9.95 5.62 6.18
CA LEU A 37 -11.15 4.84 5.94
C LEU A 37 -11.16 3.59 6.82
N LEU A 38 -12.35 3.23 7.28
CA LEU A 38 -12.66 1.95 7.88
C LEU A 38 -13.95 1.46 7.22
N LEU A 39 -13.85 0.41 6.42
CA LEU A 39 -14.98 -0.19 5.72
C LEU A 39 -15.05 -1.68 6.05
N ASP A 40 -16.24 -2.18 6.25
CA ASP A 40 -16.47 -3.62 6.31
C ASP A 40 -16.43 -4.25 4.90
N ARG A 41 -16.50 -5.57 4.86
CA ARG A 41 -16.41 -6.30 3.61
C ARG A 41 -17.56 -5.97 2.66
N ASP A 42 -18.78 -5.88 3.15
CA ASP A 42 -19.96 -5.65 2.33
C ASP A 42 -19.91 -4.26 1.68
N GLN A 43 -19.52 -3.25 2.45
CA GLN A 43 -19.32 -1.88 1.96
C GLN A 43 -18.22 -1.81 0.87
N LEU A 44 -17.16 -2.58 1.05
CA LEU A 44 -16.07 -2.63 0.09
C LEU A 44 -16.49 -3.36 -1.19
N GLU A 45 -17.20 -4.50 -1.07
CA GLU A 45 -17.76 -5.24 -2.20
C GLU A 45 -18.74 -4.38 -3.02
N GLU A 46 -19.60 -3.60 -2.37
CA GLU A 46 -20.48 -2.66 -3.07
C GLU A 46 -19.68 -1.64 -3.91
N ALA A 47 -18.63 -1.06 -3.35
CA ALA A 47 -17.77 -0.10 -4.07
C ALA A 47 -17.08 -0.76 -5.28
N PHE A 48 -16.61 -2.00 -5.13
CA PHE A 48 -15.98 -2.78 -6.19
C PHE A 48 -16.96 -3.11 -7.32
N VAL A 49 -18.17 -3.57 -7.00
CA VAL A 49 -19.23 -3.86 -7.99
C VAL A 49 -19.60 -2.59 -8.77
N ARG A 50 -19.81 -1.46 -8.09
CA ARG A 50 -20.14 -0.18 -8.73
C ARG A 50 -19.08 0.32 -9.70
N SER A 51 -17.81 0.00 -9.44
CA SER A 51 -16.67 0.37 -10.29
C SER A 51 -16.32 -0.67 -11.36
N GLY A 52 -17.03 -1.80 -11.40
CA GLY A 52 -16.75 -2.91 -12.33
C GLY A 52 -15.40 -3.59 -12.03
N VAL A 53 -14.94 -3.57 -10.79
CA VAL A 53 -13.72 -4.24 -10.34
C VAL A 53 -14.06 -5.61 -9.78
N ASP A 54 -13.26 -6.62 -10.10
CA ASP A 54 -13.46 -8.00 -9.66
C ASP A 54 -13.30 -8.12 -8.14
N LEU A 55 -14.30 -8.74 -7.50
CA LEU A 55 -14.33 -8.98 -6.05
C LEU A 55 -13.20 -9.88 -5.55
N SER A 56 -12.63 -10.73 -6.43
CA SER A 56 -11.48 -11.58 -6.08
C SER A 56 -10.23 -10.79 -5.67
N ARG A 57 -10.19 -9.49 -5.97
CA ARG A 57 -9.12 -8.58 -5.56
C ARG A 57 -9.25 -8.09 -4.11
N ILE A 58 -10.35 -8.36 -3.45
CA ILE A 58 -10.52 -8.07 -2.02
C ILE A 58 -9.85 -9.19 -1.23
N PRO A 59 -8.71 -8.95 -0.58
CA PRO A 59 -8.01 -10.01 0.14
C PRO A 59 -8.79 -10.39 1.40
N THR A 60 -8.69 -11.65 1.79
CA THR A 60 -9.18 -12.09 3.09
C THR A 60 -8.28 -11.53 4.19
N ILE A 61 -8.87 -10.97 5.23
CA ILE A 61 -8.12 -10.51 6.40
C ILE A 61 -7.67 -11.73 7.19
N GLN A 62 -6.36 -11.89 7.35
CA GLN A 62 -5.79 -12.97 8.15
C GLN A 62 -5.94 -12.64 9.64
N PRO A 63 -6.40 -13.59 10.48
CA PRO A 63 -6.63 -13.35 11.92
C PRO A 63 -5.37 -12.88 12.67
N ASN A 64 -4.18 -13.42 12.37
CA ASN A 64 -2.92 -12.95 12.95
C ASN A 64 -2.65 -11.47 12.64
N HIS A 65 -2.91 -11.00 11.42
CA HIS A 65 -2.76 -9.59 11.05
C HIS A 65 -3.84 -8.71 11.70
N ALA A 66 -5.07 -9.23 11.84
CA ALA A 66 -6.13 -8.55 12.58
C ALA A 66 -5.75 -8.35 14.05
N PHE A 67 -5.21 -9.41 14.70
CA PHE A 67 -4.73 -9.36 16.07
C PHE A 67 -3.57 -8.38 16.25
N GLN A 68 -2.63 -8.33 15.31
CA GLN A 68 -1.55 -7.33 15.32
C GLN A 68 -2.10 -5.90 15.29
N ARG A 69 -3.13 -5.64 14.48
CA ARG A 69 -3.80 -4.32 14.42
C ARG A 69 -4.53 -4.00 15.72
N ALA A 70 -5.29 -4.96 16.25
CA ALA A 70 -6.02 -4.79 17.51
C ALA A 70 -5.07 -4.45 18.65
N THR A 71 -3.98 -5.21 18.79
CA THR A 71 -2.98 -4.94 19.84
C THR A 71 -2.23 -3.64 19.64
N ALA A 72 -1.93 -3.22 18.40
CA ALA A 72 -1.32 -1.92 18.14
C ALA A 72 -2.22 -0.76 18.60
N ASN A 73 -3.53 -0.91 18.50
CA ASN A 73 -4.50 0.06 19.00
C ASN A 73 -4.55 0.15 20.53
N CYS A 74 -3.85 -0.74 21.26
CA CYS A 74 -3.69 -0.65 22.69
C CYS A 74 -2.64 0.37 23.13
N GLU A 75 -1.80 0.88 22.23
CA GLU A 75 -0.81 1.89 22.57
C GLU A 75 -1.47 3.23 22.93
N ARG A 76 -1.00 3.80 24.04
CA ARG A 76 -1.36 5.15 24.49
C ARG A 76 -0.10 5.87 24.94
N LEU A 77 0.07 7.10 24.53
CA LEU A 77 1.26 7.87 24.88
C LEU A 77 0.88 9.10 25.69
N ARG A 78 1.76 9.44 26.62
CA ARG A 78 1.68 10.66 27.42
C ARG A 78 0.36 10.82 28.19
N LEU A 79 -0.12 9.75 28.79
CA LEU A 79 -1.26 9.80 29.70
C LEU A 79 -0.83 10.53 30.98
N PRO A 80 -1.43 11.67 31.35
CA PRO A 80 -0.97 12.45 32.51
C PRO A 80 -1.25 11.72 33.83
N ASN A 81 -0.31 11.83 34.78
CA ASN A 81 -0.45 11.38 36.16
C ASN A 81 -0.59 12.58 37.11
N ASP A 82 -1.15 12.38 38.29
CA ASP A 82 -1.40 13.43 39.27
C ASP A 82 -0.09 14.04 39.85
N ASP A 83 1.02 13.31 39.73
CA ASP A 83 2.34 13.74 40.20
C ASP A 83 3.16 14.54 39.15
N GLY A 84 2.54 14.88 38.02
CA GLY A 84 3.17 15.60 36.91
C GLY A 84 4.04 14.75 36.00
N THR A 85 4.11 13.44 36.22
CA THR A 85 4.68 12.47 35.29
C THR A 85 3.68 12.02 34.24
N PHE A 86 4.11 11.17 33.28
CA PHE A 86 3.24 10.60 32.27
C PHE A 86 3.42 9.09 32.19
N THR A 87 2.34 8.39 31.90
CA THR A 87 2.36 6.95 31.60
C THR A 87 2.21 6.74 30.09
N ASN A 88 3.08 5.92 29.53
CA ASN A 88 2.95 5.36 28.20
C ASN A 88 2.52 3.90 28.32
N LEU A 89 1.46 3.51 27.61
CA LEU A 89 1.13 2.11 27.34
C LEU A 89 1.76 1.73 26.01
N LEU A 90 2.75 0.85 26.05
CA LEU A 90 3.52 0.44 24.87
C LEU A 90 3.24 -1.02 24.55
N VAL A 91 3.17 -1.34 23.26
CA VAL A 91 3.03 -2.72 22.79
C VAL A 91 4.35 -3.20 22.18
N ARG A 92 4.91 -4.29 22.72
CA ARG A 92 6.17 -4.87 22.27
C ARG A 92 5.94 -6.24 21.65
N SER A 93 6.52 -6.49 20.47
CA SER A 93 6.47 -7.81 19.85
C SER A 93 7.41 -8.77 20.57
N ILE A 94 6.90 -9.92 21.00
CA ILE A 94 7.68 -11.04 21.53
C ILE A 94 7.85 -12.12 20.49
N ARG A 95 6.73 -12.52 19.85
CA ARG A 95 6.69 -13.52 18.80
C ARG A 95 5.70 -13.08 17.71
N ASP A 96 6.07 -13.30 16.48
CA ASP A 96 5.27 -12.90 15.33
C ASP A 96 5.50 -13.88 14.18
N ASN A 97 4.69 -14.92 14.12
CA ASN A 97 4.70 -15.88 13.04
C ASN A 97 3.27 -16.29 12.64
N HIS A 98 3.13 -17.21 11.70
CA HIS A 98 1.81 -17.64 11.21
C HIS A 98 1.00 -18.41 12.23
N GLN A 99 1.65 -19.13 13.16
CA GLN A 99 1.00 -20.00 14.13
C GLN A 99 0.66 -19.28 15.43
N GLU A 100 1.47 -18.28 15.81
CA GLU A 100 1.33 -17.60 17.07
C GLU A 100 1.81 -16.16 17.00
N VAL A 101 1.04 -15.24 17.57
CA VAL A 101 1.42 -13.84 17.77
C VAL A 101 1.37 -13.54 19.27
N ILE A 102 2.50 -13.12 19.84
CA ILE A 102 2.61 -12.71 21.24
C ILE A 102 3.08 -11.26 21.30
N ARG A 103 2.29 -10.43 21.95
CA ARG A 103 2.57 -9.03 22.23
C ARG A 103 2.60 -8.79 23.73
N MET A 104 3.53 -7.94 24.19
CA MET A 104 3.64 -7.51 25.58
C MET A 104 3.08 -6.11 25.72
N LEU A 105 2.11 -5.92 26.59
CA LEU A 105 1.72 -4.62 27.07
C LEU A 105 2.68 -4.20 28.18
N VAL A 106 3.23 -3.00 28.07
CA VAL A 106 4.22 -2.43 29.01
C VAL A 106 3.72 -1.06 29.46
N GLU A 107 3.75 -0.82 30.75
CA GLU A 107 3.65 0.52 31.33
C GLU A 107 5.03 1.14 31.46
N GLU A 108 5.23 2.28 30.83
CA GLU A 108 6.43 3.08 30.95
C GLU A 108 6.08 4.43 31.57
N GLN A 109 6.69 4.75 32.70
CA GLN A 109 6.55 6.06 33.31
C GLN A 109 7.67 6.97 32.83
N VAL A 110 7.33 8.20 32.43
CA VAL A 110 8.29 9.21 31.96
C VAL A 110 8.03 10.56 32.63
N ASP A 111 9.06 11.37 32.72
CA ASP A 111 8.95 12.76 33.16
C ASP A 111 8.51 13.71 32.04
N ALA A 112 8.41 15.00 32.33
CA ALA A 112 8.07 16.04 31.36
C ALA A 112 9.03 16.12 30.15
N ALA A 113 10.29 15.72 30.33
CA ALA A 113 11.36 15.68 29.33
C ALA A 113 11.42 14.34 28.58
N ASN A 114 10.46 13.42 28.80
CA ASN A 114 10.44 12.04 28.29
C ASN A 114 11.59 11.16 28.78
N GLN A 115 12.21 11.49 29.91
CA GLN A 115 13.17 10.60 30.56
C GLN A 115 12.41 9.46 31.26
N ARG A 116 12.86 8.23 31.02
CA ARG A 116 12.23 7.04 31.59
C ARG A 116 12.50 6.97 33.10
N LEU A 117 11.42 6.92 33.89
CA LEU A 117 11.43 6.77 35.35
C LEU A 117 11.13 5.31 35.75
N GLY A 118 10.29 4.63 34.99
CA GLY A 118 9.89 3.25 35.22
C GLY A 118 9.56 2.52 33.95
N TYR A 119 9.65 1.17 33.96
CA TYR A 119 9.31 0.30 32.85
C TYR A 119 8.87 -1.05 33.38
N GLN A 120 7.59 -1.37 33.23
CA GLN A 120 7.00 -2.59 33.79
C GLN A 120 6.20 -3.33 32.73
N PRO A 121 6.59 -4.57 32.37
CA PRO A 121 5.71 -5.47 31.63
C PRO A 121 4.48 -5.80 32.47
N VAL A 122 3.28 -5.67 31.92
CA VAL A 122 2.03 -5.85 32.67
C VAL A 122 1.20 -7.04 32.21
N ALA A 123 1.12 -7.31 30.89
CA ALA A 123 0.36 -8.43 30.38
C ALA A 123 0.85 -8.89 29.02
N ARG A 124 0.73 -10.18 28.75
CA ARG A 124 0.86 -10.78 27.40
C ARG A 124 -0.50 -10.85 26.76
N MET A 125 -0.56 -10.36 25.54
CA MET A 125 -1.68 -10.51 24.62
C MET A 125 -1.25 -11.55 23.59
N MET A 126 -2.05 -12.60 23.40
CA MET A 126 -1.66 -13.77 22.62
C MET A 126 -2.79 -14.16 21.66
N TRP A 127 -2.39 -14.56 20.47
CA TRP A 127 -3.23 -15.18 19.45
C TRP A 127 -2.55 -16.47 18.97
N SER A 128 -3.35 -17.52 18.71
CA SER A 128 -2.88 -18.80 18.19
C SER A 128 -3.73 -19.24 17.00
N GLU A 129 -3.12 -19.94 16.04
CA GLU A 129 -3.82 -20.56 14.91
C GLU A 129 -4.81 -21.64 15.37
N ASP A 130 -4.56 -22.30 16.52
CA ASP A 130 -5.46 -23.29 17.08
C ASP A 130 -6.78 -22.69 17.58
N GLU A 131 -6.77 -21.42 18.00
CA GLU A 131 -7.96 -20.66 18.45
C GLU A 131 -8.03 -19.32 17.72
N PRO A 132 -8.32 -19.33 16.40
CA PRO A 132 -8.12 -18.16 15.54
C PRO A 132 -9.04 -16.97 15.84
N ASP A 133 -10.11 -17.19 16.60
CA ASP A 133 -11.09 -16.18 16.96
C ASP A 133 -10.90 -15.59 18.37
N LEU A 134 -9.96 -16.13 19.15
CA LEU A 134 -9.74 -15.74 20.53
C LEU A 134 -8.47 -14.90 20.72
N ALA A 135 -8.62 -13.77 21.42
CA ALA A 135 -7.51 -13.00 21.96
C ALA A 135 -7.33 -13.36 23.45
N THR A 136 -6.25 -14.05 23.76
CA THR A 136 -5.95 -14.47 25.14
C THR A 136 -5.07 -13.42 25.83
N ILE A 137 -5.42 -13.06 27.08
CA ILE A 137 -4.65 -12.12 27.90
C ILE A 137 -4.11 -12.87 29.11
N ARG A 138 -2.80 -12.73 29.37
CA ARG A 138 -2.13 -13.28 30.56
C ARG A 138 -1.38 -12.18 31.27
N PRO A 139 -1.82 -11.74 32.47
CA PRO A 139 -1.05 -10.82 33.30
C PRO A 139 0.33 -11.39 33.62
N GLU A 140 1.35 -10.51 33.69
CA GLU A 140 2.67 -10.90 34.16
C GLU A 140 2.68 -11.15 35.67
N SER A 141 3.48 -12.12 36.09
CA SER A 141 3.56 -12.49 37.51
C SER A 141 4.06 -11.31 38.33
N GLY A 142 3.27 -10.92 39.35
CA GLY A 142 3.59 -9.79 40.24
C GLY A 142 3.33 -8.41 39.64
N ALA A 143 2.80 -8.31 38.42
CA ALA A 143 2.40 -7.03 37.87
C ALA A 143 1.10 -6.52 38.51
N MET A 144 1.08 -5.25 38.91
CA MET A 144 -0.16 -4.57 39.27
C MET A 144 -0.66 -3.87 37.99
N LEU A 145 -1.86 -4.29 37.52
CA LEU A 145 -2.52 -3.64 36.39
C LEU A 145 -3.14 -2.32 36.86
N SER A 146 -2.78 -1.23 36.21
CA SER A 146 -3.47 0.05 36.41
C SER A 146 -4.86 -0.01 35.78
N ASP A 147 -5.78 0.87 36.24
CA ASP A 147 -7.12 0.99 35.62
C ASP A 147 -7.04 1.25 34.12
N ARG A 148 -6.02 2.00 33.66
CA ARG A 148 -5.76 2.30 32.23
C ARG A 148 -5.35 1.06 31.44
N SER A 149 -4.52 0.20 32.04
CA SER A 149 -4.13 -1.07 31.44
C SER A 149 -5.30 -2.04 31.37
N LEU A 150 -6.12 -2.09 32.43
CA LEU A 150 -7.34 -2.91 32.45
C LEU A 150 -8.31 -2.47 31.35
N GLU A 151 -8.61 -1.17 31.21
CA GLU A 151 -9.49 -0.62 30.18
C GLU A 151 -9.05 -1.03 28.78
N VAL A 152 -7.76 -0.92 28.49
CA VAL A 152 -7.19 -1.28 27.18
C VAL A 152 -7.28 -2.78 26.92
N LEU A 153 -7.02 -3.61 27.93
CA LEU A 153 -7.06 -5.06 27.82
C LEU A 153 -8.50 -5.59 27.70
N ASP A 154 -9.45 -5.04 28.43
CA ASP A 154 -10.87 -5.41 28.38
C ASP A 154 -11.46 -5.18 26.99
N GLY A 155 -10.99 -4.15 26.28
CA GLY A 155 -11.42 -3.84 24.93
C GLY A 155 -10.76 -4.69 23.83
N LEU A 156 -9.74 -5.51 24.15
CA LEU A 156 -8.92 -6.18 23.14
C LEU A 156 -9.71 -7.16 22.26
N GLN A 157 -10.60 -7.98 22.84
CA GLN A 157 -11.39 -8.96 22.06
C GLN A 157 -12.32 -8.24 21.07
N SER A 158 -13.00 -7.19 21.50
CA SER A 158 -13.88 -6.40 20.61
C SER A 158 -13.08 -5.73 19.50
N ALA A 159 -11.92 -5.14 19.81
CA ALA A 159 -11.03 -4.54 18.82
C ALA A 159 -10.49 -5.59 17.81
N PHE A 160 -10.25 -6.82 18.27
CA PHE A 160 -9.84 -7.92 17.41
C PHE A 160 -10.97 -8.36 16.48
N ASP A 161 -12.19 -8.49 16.99
CA ASP A 161 -13.37 -8.85 16.19
C ASP A 161 -13.68 -7.79 15.12
N ASP A 162 -13.54 -6.51 15.45
CA ASP A 162 -13.66 -5.42 14.49
C ASP A 162 -12.52 -5.47 13.46
N ALA A 163 -11.28 -5.72 13.89
CA ALA A 163 -10.14 -5.82 13.00
C ALA A 163 -10.26 -6.99 12.00
N LYS A 164 -10.92 -8.09 12.34
CA LYS A 164 -11.19 -9.21 11.40
C LYS A 164 -12.18 -8.84 10.28
N ARG A 165 -13.02 -7.83 10.49
CA ARG A 165 -14.08 -7.44 9.55
C ARG A 165 -13.74 -6.19 8.75
N GLN A 166 -12.88 -5.32 9.27
CA GLN A 166 -12.67 -3.97 8.74
C GLN A 166 -11.38 -3.83 7.94
N TYR A 167 -11.49 -3.22 6.78
CA TYR A 167 -10.39 -2.81 5.92
C TYR A 167 -10.03 -1.34 6.20
N THR A 168 -8.76 -1.11 6.51
CA THR A 168 -8.23 0.24 6.76
C THR A 168 -7.92 0.96 5.46
N GLY A 169 -7.85 2.29 5.50
CA GLY A 169 -7.40 3.10 4.36
C GLY A 169 -6.04 2.66 3.79
N ARG A 170 -5.14 2.12 4.62
CA ARG A 170 -3.88 1.52 4.16
C ARG A 170 -4.11 0.28 3.29
N ALA A 171 -4.96 -0.64 3.73
CA ALA A 171 -5.29 -1.85 2.97
C ALA A 171 -6.01 -1.50 1.65
N ILE A 172 -6.96 -0.57 1.70
CA ILE A 172 -7.69 -0.09 0.53
C ILE A 172 -6.74 0.59 -0.47
N ARG A 173 -5.79 1.40 -0.01
CA ARG A 173 -4.75 2.02 -0.85
C ARG A 173 -3.89 0.97 -1.56
N ALA A 174 -3.55 -0.13 -0.89
CA ALA A 174 -2.82 -1.23 -1.50
C ALA A 174 -3.63 -1.90 -2.63
N MET A 175 -4.94 -2.14 -2.43
CA MET A 175 -5.83 -2.71 -3.46
C MET A 175 -5.96 -1.79 -4.68
N VAL A 176 -6.12 -0.48 -4.47
CA VAL A 176 -6.17 0.51 -5.55
C VAL A 176 -4.84 0.58 -6.31
N THR A 177 -3.71 0.49 -5.61
CA THR A 177 -2.37 0.45 -6.23
C THR A 177 -2.18 -0.84 -7.06
N ASP A 178 -2.62 -1.98 -6.55
CA ASP A 178 -2.59 -3.26 -7.28
C ASP A 178 -3.48 -3.22 -8.53
N LEU A 179 -4.69 -2.67 -8.42
CA LEU A 179 -5.57 -2.47 -9.58
C LEU A 179 -4.89 -1.58 -10.64
N LEU A 180 -4.30 -0.45 -10.21
CA LEU A 180 -3.60 0.47 -11.10
C LEU A 180 -2.40 -0.18 -11.80
N ALA A 181 -1.69 -1.09 -11.14
CA ALA A 181 -0.54 -1.79 -11.72
C ALA A 181 -0.86 -2.54 -13.02
N ASN A 182 -2.11 -3.01 -13.20
CA ASN A 182 -2.56 -3.63 -14.46
C ASN A 182 -2.63 -2.65 -15.65
N GLY A 183 -2.60 -1.36 -15.37
CA GLY A 183 -2.58 -0.29 -16.38
C GLY A 183 -1.18 0.07 -16.85
N GLN A 184 -0.14 -0.67 -16.46
CA GLN A 184 1.27 -0.39 -16.79
C GLN A 184 1.65 1.08 -16.50
N PRO A 185 1.32 1.61 -15.30
CA PRO A 185 1.51 3.02 -14.98
C PRO A 185 2.98 3.39 -14.93
N VAL A 186 3.27 4.66 -15.23
CA VAL A 186 4.58 5.29 -14.98
C VAL A 186 4.39 6.42 -13.99
N SER A 187 5.21 6.47 -12.95
CA SER A 187 5.21 7.56 -11.98
C SER A 187 5.80 8.83 -12.62
N VAL A 188 4.98 9.87 -12.75
CA VAL A 188 5.40 11.16 -13.32
C VAL A 188 6.02 12.08 -12.25
N ARG A 189 5.80 11.78 -10.99
CA ARG A 189 6.34 12.53 -9.85
C ARG A 189 7.28 11.63 -9.04
N ARG A 190 8.53 12.08 -8.81
CA ARG A 190 9.55 11.31 -8.05
C ARG A 190 9.09 10.84 -6.67
N ALA A 191 8.29 11.64 -5.99
CA ALA A 191 7.68 11.29 -4.70
C ALA A 191 6.41 10.41 -4.84
N GLY A 192 6.06 9.98 -6.06
CA GLY A 192 4.86 9.19 -6.35
C GLY A 192 3.57 10.01 -6.35
N GLY A 193 2.44 9.32 -6.47
CA GLY A 193 1.10 9.89 -6.34
C GLY A 193 0.51 10.47 -7.63
N VAL A 194 1.28 10.65 -8.71
CA VAL A 194 0.80 11.02 -10.05
C VAL A 194 1.33 10.00 -11.05
N TYR A 195 0.43 9.37 -11.78
CA TYR A 195 0.76 8.30 -12.70
C TYR A 195 0.30 8.65 -14.12
N PHE A 196 1.12 8.36 -15.10
CA PHE A 196 0.67 8.28 -16.49
C PHE A 196 0.29 6.84 -16.79
N VAL A 197 -0.88 6.64 -17.38
CA VAL A 197 -1.39 5.33 -17.80
C VAL A 197 -1.66 5.38 -19.30
N PRO A 198 -1.10 4.47 -20.12
CA PRO A 198 -1.36 4.40 -21.57
C PRO A 198 -2.83 4.26 -21.90
N PHE A 199 -3.24 4.82 -23.04
CA PHE A 199 -4.65 4.79 -23.48
C PHE A 199 -5.16 3.35 -23.70
N ALA A 200 -4.30 2.42 -24.05
CA ALA A 200 -4.64 0.99 -24.15
C ALA A 200 -5.27 0.45 -22.87
N HIS A 201 -4.88 1.00 -21.71
CA HIS A 201 -5.39 0.61 -20.39
C HIS A 201 -6.45 1.59 -19.83
N ASN A 202 -7.16 2.33 -20.69
CA ASN A 202 -8.18 3.29 -20.26
C ASN A 202 -9.27 2.67 -19.37
N THR A 203 -9.59 1.40 -19.55
CA THR A 203 -10.55 0.69 -18.69
C THR A 203 -10.06 0.64 -17.24
N VAL A 204 -8.79 0.28 -17.02
CA VAL A 204 -8.19 0.26 -15.68
C VAL A 204 -8.20 1.65 -15.06
N THR A 205 -7.82 2.67 -15.83
CA THR A 205 -7.82 4.07 -15.36
C THR A 205 -9.20 4.51 -14.89
N ARG A 206 -10.25 4.16 -15.63
CA ARG A 206 -11.64 4.46 -15.26
C ARG A 206 -12.06 3.67 -14.03
N GLN A 207 -11.78 2.37 -13.98
CA GLN A 207 -12.08 1.53 -12.83
C GLN A 207 -11.45 2.08 -11.54
N VAL A 208 -10.17 2.48 -11.58
CA VAL A 208 -9.50 3.10 -10.42
C VAL A 208 -10.21 4.39 -10.00
N LYS A 209 -10.55 5.26 -10.96
CA LYS A 209 -11.25 6.51 -10.65
C LYS A 209 -12.64 6.25 -10.04
N GLU A 210 -13.43 5.38 -10.66
CA GLU A 210 -14.78 5.04 -10.22
C GLU A 210 -14.76 4.33 -8.86
N LEU A 211 -13.78 3.45 -8.61
CA LEU A 211 -13.59 2.80 -7.30
C LEU A 211 -13.30 3.82 -6.21
N VAL A 212 -12.35 4.73 -6.42
CA VAL A 212 -12.02 5.76 -5.43
C VAL A 212 -13.21 6.69 -5.15
N GLU A 213 -13.99 7.04 -6.17
CA GLU A 213 -15.21 7.84 -5.99
C GLU A 213 -16.30 7.06 -5.22
N ALA A 214 -16.49 5.77 -5.51
CA ALA A 214 -17.42 4.91 -4.78
C ALA A 214 -16.99 4.76 -3.30
N LEU A 215 -15.70 4.54 -3.04
CA LEU A 215 -15.16 4.48 -1.68
C LEU A 215 -15.39 5.78 -0.89
N ARG A 216 -15.20 6.94 -1.54
CA ARG A 216 -15.48 8.24 -0.94
C ARG A 216 -16.95 8.38 -0.51
N GLU A 217 -17.87 7.98 -1.38
CA GLU A 217 -19.31 8.07 -1.13
C GLU A 217 -19.73 7.12 -0.01
N THR A 218 -19.26 5.86 -0.06
CA THR A 218 -19.58 4.83 0.95
C THR A 218 -19.07 5.22 2.33
N ALA A 219 -17.81 5.70 2.41
CA ALA A 219 -17.20 6.10 3.68
C ALA A 219 -17.56 7.52 4.12
N LYS A 220 -18.25 8.32 3.28
CA LYS A 220 -18.51 9.75 3.48
C LYS A 220 -17.24 10.52 3.85
N ASN A 221 -16.13 10.20 3.17
CA ASN A 221 -14.80 10.71 3.49
C ASN A 221 -14.31 11.69 2.41
N ASP A 222 -14.27 12.98 2.73
CA ASP A 222 -13.83 14.04 1.82
C ASP A 222 -12.32 14.03 1.53
N GLY A 223 -11.52 13.32 2.34
CA GLY A 223 -10.08 13.13 2.10
C GLY A 223 -9.77 12.08 1.02
N THR A 224 -10.81 11.41 0.48
CA THR A 224 -10.69 10.40 -0.59
C THR A 224 -11.14 11.00 -1.91
N ALA A 225 -10.28 11.03 -2.93
CA ALA A 225 -10.60 11.59 -4.24
C ALA A 225 -9.69 11.01 -5.33
N ALA A 226 -10.19 10.95 -6.57
CA ALA A 226 -9.38 10.62 -7.74
C ALA A 226 -9.59 11.64 -8.87
N TYR A 227 -8.52 11.93 -9.56
CA TYR A 227 -8.49 12.90 -10.67
C TYR A 227 -7.85 12.26 -11.89
N MET A 228 -8.39 12.55 -13.05
CA MET A 228 -7.91 12.03 -14.33
C MET A 228 -7.89 13.14 -15.37
N VAL A 229 -6.75 13.29 -16.07
CA VAL A 229 -6.56 14.26 -17.15
C VAL A 229 -6.05 13.56 -18.39
N ALA A 230 -6.68 13.81 -19.53
CA ALA A 230 -6.28 13.24 -20.81
C ALA A 230 -4.95 13.85 -21.30
N VAL A 231 -4.05 13.00 -21.78
CA VAL A 231 -2.77 13.38 -22.40
C VAL A 231 -2.87 13.18 -23.91
N ALA A 232 -2.73 14.29 -24.66
CA ALA A 232 -2.84 14.25 -26.11
C ALA A 232 -1.61 13.61 -26.78
N ASN A 233 -1.80 12.98 -27.93
CA ASN A 233 -0.68 12.49 -28.74
C ASN A 233 -0.04 13.65 -29.50
N GLN A 234 0.87 14.38 -28.84
CA GLN A 234 1.62 15.51 -29.35
C GLN A 234 3.12 15.34 -29.04
N PRO A 235 4.03 15.93 -29.83
CA PRO A 235 5.48 15.72 -29.68
C PRO A 235 6.02 16.05 -28.29
N ASP A 236 5.66 17.19 -27.71
CA ASP A 236 6.07 17.62 -26.38
C ASP A 236 5.52 16.71 -25.26
N GLN A 237 4.31 16.19 -25.41
CA GLN A 237 3.71 15.21 -24.50
C GLN A 237 4.44 13.85 -24.60
N LYS A 238 4.81 13.41 -25.82
CA LYS A 238 5.62 12.21 -26.02
C LYS A 238 7.00 12.36 -25.34
N VAL A 239 7.66 13.51 -25.47
CA VAL A 239 8.95 13.78 -24.81
C VAL A 239 8.82 13.69 -23.28
N MET A 240 7.76 14.29 -22.70
CA MET A 240 7.49 14.20 -21.28
C MET A 240 7.30 12.74 -20.83
N VAL A 241 6.39 11.99 -21.48
CA VAL A 241 6.10 10.61 -21.14
C VAL A 241 7.34 9.73 -21.29
N ARG A 242 8.12 9.90 -22.37
CA ARG A 242 9.38 9.20 -22.60
C ARG A 242 10.36 9.39 -21.44
N ARG A 243 10.58 10.63 -21.03
CA ARG A 243 11.52 10.95 -19.94
C ARG A 243 11.10 10.28 -18.65
N GLU A 244 9.83 10.37 -18.29
CA GLU A 244 9.34 9.79 -17.03
C GLU A 244 9.29 8.25 -17.09
N ALA A 245 8.92 7.66 -18.24
CA ALA A 245 8.98 6.22 -18.46
C ALA A 245 10.42 5.69 -18.34
N SER A 246 11.39 6.34 -19.01
CA SER A 246 12.79 5.97 -18.91
C SER A 246 13.31 6.02 -17.49
N HIS A 247 12.93 7.04 -16.73
CA HIS A 247 13.36 7.18 -15.33
C HIS A 247 12.69 6.13 -14.43
N ASP A 248 11.36 5.96 -14.50
CA ASP A 248 10.60 5.09 -13.60
C ASP A 248 10.92 3.61 -13.86
N ILE A 249 10.81 3.15 -15.11
CA ILE A 249 11.17 1.79 -15.51
C ILE A 249 12.66 1.52 -15.25
N GLY A 250 13.53 2.49 -15.55
CA GLY A 250 14.96 2.37 -15.30
C GLY A 250 15.31 2.17 -13.83
N ARG A 251 14.58 2.80 -12.92
CA ARG A 251 14.71 2.61 -11.48
C ARG A 251 14.27 1.21 -11.04
N GLU A 252 13.13 0.72 -11.54
CA GLU A 252 12.65 -0.64 -11.25
C GLU A 252 13.62 -1.70 -11.79
N VAL A 253 14.13 -1.53 -13.01
CA VAL A 253 15.14 -2.43 -13.59
C VAL A 253 16.42 -2.43 -12.75
N ALA A 254 16.88 -1.26 -12.29
CA ALA A 254 18.05 -1.19 -11.42
C ALA A 254 17.84 -1.94 -10.10
N ALA A 255 16.69 -1.74 -9.47
CA ALA A 255 16.37 -2.39 -8.19
C ALA A 255 16.32 -3.93 -8.31
N VAL A 256 15.66 -4.46 -9.35
CA VAL A 256 15.62 -5.92 -9.56
C VAL A 256 16.99 -6.47 -9.92
N THR A 257 17.79 -5.73 -10.70
CA THR A 257 19.16 -6.14 -11.05
C THR A 257 20.05 -6.19 -9.81
N GLU A 258 20.00 -5.18 -8.95
CA GLU A 258 20.75 -5.13 -7.69
C GLU A 258 20.41 -6.33 -6.79
N LYS A 259 19.10 -6.63 -6.65
CA LYS A 259 18.63 -7.81 -5.92
C LYS A 259 19.22 -9.11 -6.48
N ILE A 260 19.22 -9.29 -7.81
CA ILE A 260 19.79 -10.47 -8.47
C ILE A 260 21.31 -10.54 -8.25
N MET A 261 22.00 -9.42 -8.38
CA MET A 261 23.46 -9.33 -8.15
C MET A 261 23.83 -9.68 -6.72
N THR A 262 23.04 -9.24 -5.73
CA THR A 262 23.21 -9.62 -4.33
C THR A 262 23.09 -11.13 -4.16
N TRP A 263 22.12 -11.78 -4.78
CA TRP A 263 21.99 -13.25 -4.74
C TRP A 263 23.18 -13.98 -5.37
N LEU A 264 23.71 -13.45 -6.45
CA LEU A 264 24.88 -14.04 -7.11
C LEU A 264 26.16 -13.87 -6.27
N GLY A 265 26.31 -12.71 -5.61
CA GLY A 265 27.48 -12.37 -4.77
C GLY A 265 27.48 -13.05 -3.40
N GLU A 266 26.31 -13.28 -2.80
CA GLU A 266 26.19 -13.96 -1.53
C GLU A 266 26.30 -15.48 -1.68
N ASN A 267 26.93 -16.13 -0.67
CA ASN A 267 27.03 -17.60 -0.63
C ASN A 267 25.74 -18.26 -0.10
N LYS A 268 24.58 -17.62 -0.34
CA LYS A 268 23.26 -18.11 0.04
C LYS A 268 22.52 -18.68 -1.15
N ARG A 269 21.79 -19.74 -0.91
CA ARG A 269 20.86 -20.30 -1.88
C ARG A 269 19.58 -19.45 -1.93
N VAL A 270 19.00 -19.37 -3.11
CA VAL A 270 17.76 -18.63 -3.35
C VAL A 270 16.61 -19.61 -3.45
N SER A 271 15.54 -19.40 -2.71
CA SER A 271 14.37 -20.26 -2.82
C SER A 271 13.69 -20.14 -4.20
N ALA A 272 13.19 -21.26 -4.71
CA ALA A 272 12.52 -21.31 -6.02
C ALA A 272 11.39 -20.27 -6.16
N PRO A 273 10.53 -20.03 -5.14
CA PRO A 273 9.52 -18.97 -5.21
C PRO A 273 10.12 -17.57 -5.37
N MET A 274 11.22 -17.24 -4.68
CA MET A 274 11.88 -15.93 -4.81
C MET A 274 12.44 -15.70 -6.21
N ALA A 275 13.10 -16.71 -6.77
CA ALA A 275 13.63 -16.66 -8.13
C ALA A 275 12.51 -16.55 -9.18
N LYS A 276 11.41 -17.29 -9.00
CA LYS A 276 10.22 -17.22 -9.87
C LYS A 276 9.57 -15.84 -9.84
N ASN A 277 9.42 -15.24 -8.65
CA ASN A 277 8.85 -13.91 -8.51
C ASN A 277 9.71 -12.85 -9.22
N ALA A 278 11.04 -12.92 -9.08
CA ALA A 278 11.95 -12.03 -9.79
C ALA A 278 11.89 -12.22 -11.32
N MET A 279 11.72 -13.45 -11.82
CA MET A 279 11.52 -13.69 -13.26
C MET A 279 10.23 -13.05 -13.75
N THR A 280 9.14 -13.20 -13.03
CA THR A 280 7.86 -12.56 -13.36
C THR A 280 8.00 -11.03 -13.40
N GLU A 281 8.75 -10.45 -12.44
CA GLU A 281 9.03 -9.02 -12.40
C GLU A 281 9.84 -8.54 -13.60
N VAL A 282 10.91 -9.25 -13.97
CA VAL A 282 11.73 -8.94 -15.15
C VAL A 282 10.91 -9.04 -16.44
N MET A 283 10.08 -10.09 -16.59
CA MET A 283 9.21 -10.25 -17.76
C MET A 283 8.20 -9.11 -17.87
N ARG A 284 7.57 -8.73 -16.77
CA ARG A 284 6.66 -7.57 -16.71
C ARG A 284 7.36 -6.28 -17.14
N LEU A 285 8.61 -6.07 -16.71
CA LEU A 285 9.39 -4.89 -17.11
C LEU A 285 9.71 -4.92 -18.62
N GLN A 286 10.04 -6.07 -19.20
CA GLN A 286 10.25 -6.21 -20.65
C GLN A 286 8.98 -5.87 -21.45
N GLU A 287 7.83 -6.39 -21.04
CA GLU A 287 6.53 -6.08 -21.67
C GLU A 287 6.24 -4.58 -21.59
N ARG A 288 6.47 -3.97 -20.43
CA ARG A 288 6.25 -2.53 -20.20
C ARG A 288 7.17 -1.67 -21.09
N VAL A 289 8.45 -2.01 -21.21
CA VAL A 289 9.37 -1.32 -22.13
C VAL A 289 8.84 -1.40 -23.56
N SER A 290 8.44 -2.59 -24.02
CA SER A 290 7.92 -2.81 -25.36
C SER A 290 6.65 -2.01 -25.64
N GLU A 291 5.72 -1.94 -24.67
CA GLU A 291 4.50 -1.16 -24.80
C GLU A 291 4.76 0.34 -24.93
N TYR A 292 5.70 0.87 -24.10
CA TYR A 292 6.07 2.29 -24.18
C TYR A 292 6.85 2.63 -25.44
N GLU A 293 7.66 1.73 -25.99
CA GLU A 293 8.28 1.90 -27.33
C GLU A 293 7.21 2.05 -28.41
N GLN A 294 6.18 1.20 -28.40
CA GLN A 294 5.07 1.25 -29.36
C GLN A 294 4.22 2.53 -29.18
N LEU A 295 3.90 2.89 -27.93
CA LEU A 295 3.10 4.08 -27.61
C LEU A 295 3.79 5.37 -28.07
N LEU A 296 5.08 5.46 -27.86
CA LEU A 296 5.88 6.67 -28.16
C LEU A 296 6.37 6.71 -29.60
N GLU A 297 6.27 5.58 -30.32
CA GLU A 297 6.87 5.38 -31.65
C GLU A 297 8.37 5.71 -31.62
N ASP A 298 9.05 5.30 -30.54
CA ASP A 298 10.44 5.65 -30.24
C ASP A 298 11.14 4.49 -29.54
N ASN A 299 12.46 4.44 -29.64
CA ASN A 299 13.27 3.35 -29.13
C ASN A 299 13.74 3.68 -27.69
N LEU A 300 13.46 2.77 -26.74
CA LEU A 300 13.97 2.77 -25.37
C LEU A 300 15.11 1.75 -25.20
N GLY A 301 16.00 1.65 -26.20
CA GLY A 301 17.01 0.59 -26.36
C GLY A 301 17.86 0.35 -25.12
N ASP A 302 18.28 1.39 -24.40
CA ASP A 302 19.02 1.26 -23.14
C ASP A 302 18.21 0.44 -22.09
N LEU A 303 16.92 0.72 -21.93
CA LEU A 303 16.07 -0.04 -21.00
C LEU A 303 15.87 -1.48 -21.45
N LYS A 304 15.71 -1.70 -22.75
CA LYS A 304 15.55 -3.03 -23.32
C LYS A 304 16.81 -3.88 -23.10
N GLU A 305 17.99 -3.29 -23.31
CA GLU A 305 19.25 -3.96 -23.03
C GLU A 305 19.42 -4.31 -21.56
N ARG A 306 19.14 -3.37 -20.66
CA ARG A 306 19.24 -3.57 -19.22
C ARG A 306 18.25 -4.62 -18.70
N THR A 307 17.03 -4.67 -19.21
CA THR A 307 16.06 -5.73 -18.85
C THR A 307 16.51 -7.10 -19.37
N ASN A 308 17.10 -7.18 -20.55
CA ASN A 308 17.68 -8.41 -21.07
C ASN A 308 18.88 -8.88 -20.23
N GLN A 309 19.74 -7.98 -19.79
CA GLN A 309 20.85 -8.28 -18.87
C GLN A 309 20.33 -8.82 -17.53
N ALA A 310 19.31 -8.20 -16.94
CA ALA A 310 18.67 -8.69 -15.72
C ALA A 310 18.11 -10.11 -15.88
N LYS A 311 17.50 -10.41 -17.03
CA LYS A 311 17.00 -11.76 -17.36
C LYS A 311 18.14 -12.79 -17.45
N LEU A 312 19.25 -12.45 -18.10
CA LEU A 312 20.41 -13.33 -18.20
C LEU A 312 21.04 -13.60 -16.83
N LEU A 313 21.20 -12.58 -16.00
CA LEU A 313 21.71 -12.74 -14.64
C LEU A 313 20.79 -13.66 -13.82
N LEU A 314 19.48 -13.51 -13.95
CA LEU A 314 18.52 -14.36 -13.24
C LEU A 314 18.55 -15.80 -13.76
N THR A 315 18.78 -16.03 -15.04
CA THR A 315 19.00 -17.38 -15.58
C THR A 315 20.21 -18.06 -14.90
N ASN A 316 21.28 -17.31 -14.64
CA ASN A 316 22.44 -17.82 -13.90
C ASN A 316 22.07 -18.18 -12.43
N VAL A 317 21.17 -17.45 -11.79
CA VAL A 317 20.65 -17.81 -10.45
C VAL A 317 19.91 -19.14 -10.50
N PHE A 318 19.05 -19.36 -11.51
CA PHE A 318 18.34 -20.63 -11.68
C PHE A 318 19.29 -21.81 -11.90
N GLN A 319 20.40 -21.60 -12.57
CA GLN A 319 21.38 -22.67 -12.85
C GLN A 319 22.28 -23.02 -11.66
N ASN A 320 22.63 -22.03 -10.82
CA ASN A 320 23.73 -22.16 -9.88
C ASN A 320 23.35 -21.96 -8.40
N LYS A 321 22.21 -21.41 -8.08
CA LYS A 321 21.88 -20.94 -6.72
C LYS A 321 20.53 -21.41 -6.18
N LEU A 322 19.74 -22.16 -6.95
CA LEU A 322 18.46 -22.66 -6.44
C LEU A 322 18.65 -23.74 -5.38
N ASP A 323 17.86 -23.66 -4.32
CA ASP A 323 17.59 -24.79 -3.45
C ASP A 323 16.70 -25.80 -4.19
N VAL A 324 17.21 -26.99 -4.41
CA VAL A 324 16.50 -28.13 -4.97
C VAL A 324 15.73 -28.85 -3.87
#